data_d5ee16a444b9aebbce8226622165a02e
#
_entry.id   d5ee16a444b9aebbce8226622165a02e
#
_cell.length_a   1.000
_cell.length_b   1.000
_cell.length_c   1.000
_cell.angle_alpha   90.00
_cell.angle_beta   90.00
_cell.angle_gamma   90.00
#
_symmetry.space_group_name_H-M   'P 1'
#
loop_
_entity.id
_entity.type
_entity.pdbx_description
1 polymer ?
#
loop_
_entity_poly.entity_id
_entity_poly.type
_entity_poly.pdbx_seq_one_letter_code
_entity_poly.pdbx_strand_id
1 'polypeptide(L)'
;MKKFLPFFLFTLLLSVTASAQKLRWGITGAMNLGDYSMKVDDISIDPSSRVGFRAGVRMEMDAPFIYDGFYFDGELALSTKGAKLNTSSDDEVMKVISRPYYLEIPLHIGYRYMFGQGKVGVFGSFGPYFGVGIFGTDKVTVGDVTTKPDTFSSDGLKRFDFGVGLRAGVAMFDHYRIYVGYDWGLINVAKQSGNRVNNRNFYVGAAYMF
;
A
#
# COMPACT_ATOMS: atom_id res chain seq x y z
N MET A 1 -21.10 25.79 9.10
CA MET A 1 -21.35 25.25 7.76
C MET A 1 -20.22 24.34 7.18
N LYS A 2 -18.95 24.41 7.67
CA LYS A 2 -17.83 23.60 7.13
C LYS A 2 -17.80 22.12 7.57
N LYS A 3 -18.61 21.71 8.56
CA LYS A 3 -18.62 20.34 9.11
C LYS A 3 -19.55 19.36 8.37
N PHE A 4 -20.43 19.84 7.49
CA PHE A 4 -21.38 19.00 6.75
C PHE A 4 -20.90 18.57 5.36
N LEU A 5 -19.82 19.19 4.85
CA LEU A 5 -19.29 18.90 3.53
C LEU A 5 -18.80 17.42 3.36
N PRO A 6 -18.06 16.82 4.33
CA PRO A 6 -17.64 15.42 4.20
C PRO A 6 -18.84 14.46 4.31
N PHE A 7 -19.86 14.79 5.09
CA PHE A 7 -21.06 13.95 5.20
C PHE A 7 -21.91 14.02 3.92
N PHE A 8 -22.03 15.19 3.30
CA PHE A 8 -22.72 15.37 2.03
C PHE A 8 -21.96 14.68 0.87
N LEU A 9 -20.62 14.72 0.88
CA LEU A 9 -19.79 13.99 -0.10
C LEU A 9 -19.95 12.48 0.06
N PHE A 10 -20.05 11.99 1.30
CA PHE A 10 -20.24 10.56 1.61
C PHE A 10 -21.64 10.07 1.20
N THR A 11 -22.68 10.88 1.43
CA THR A 11 -24.05 10.55 0.98
C THR A 11 -24.21 10.64 -0.54
N LEU A 12 -23.50 11.55 -1.21
CA LEU A 12 -23.49 11.63 -2.67
C LEU A 12 -22.82 10.41 -3.31
N LEU A 13 -21.76 9.87 -2.68
CA LEU A 13 -21.11 8.61 -3.09
C LEU A 13 -22.04 7.39 -2.90
N LEU A 14 -22.94 7.41 -1.93
CA LEU A 14 -23.91 6.33 -1.68
C LEU A 14 -25.13 6.39 -2.62
N SER A 15 -25.46 7.55 -3.19
CA SER A 15 -26.63 7.72 -4.04
C SER A 15 -26.42 7.29 -5.51
N VAL A 16 -25.19 6.99 -5.93
CA VAL A 16 -24.85 6.52 -7.30
C VAL A 16 -25.14 5.02 -7.49
N THR A 17 -25.68 4.32 -6.50
CA THR A 17 -25.80 2.86 -6.48
C THR A 17 -27.05 2.26 -7.13
N ALA A 18 -27.81 3.02 -7.89
CA ALA A 18 -29.06 2.49 -8.46
C ALA A 18 -29.05 2.56 -9.99
N SER A 19 -28.36 1.68 -10.67
CA SER A 19 -28.71 1.07 -11.96
C SER A 19 -27.47 0.52 -12.67
N ALA A 20 -27.42 -0.79 -12.84
CA ALA A 20 -26.49 -1.53 -13.71
C ALA A 20 -24.98 -1.55 -13.31
N GLN A 21 -24.59 -1.07 -12.16
CA GLN A 21 -23.20 -1.17 -11.69
C GLN A 21 -22.99 -2.54 -11.02
N LYS A 22 -22.12 -3.37 -11.59
CA LYS A 22 -21.74 -4.64 -10.96
C LYS A 22 -20.74 -4.35 -9.83
N LEU A 23 -21.20 -4.46 -8.60
CA LEU A 23 -20.36 -4.38 -7.40
C LEU A 23 -19.91 -5.79 -7.03
N ARG A 24 -18.61 -5.98 -6.93
CA ARG A 24 -17.98 -7.25 -6.54
C ARG A 24 -17.14 -7.03 -5.30
N TRP A 25 -17.24 -7.96 -4.35
CA TRP A 25 -16.40 -8.04 -3.19
C TRP A 25 -15.42 -9.19 -3.34
N GLY A 26 -14.33 -9.15 -2.63
CA GLY A 26 -13.35 -10.22 -2.66
C GLY A 26 -12.37 -10.15 -1.51
N ILE A 27 -11.57 -11.19 -1.41
CA ILE A 27 -10.43 -11.24 -0.50
C ILE A 27 -9.14 -11.16 -1.29
N THR A 28 -8.12 -10.56 -0.72
CA THR A 28 -6.83 -10.36 -1.37
C THR A 28 -5.69 -10.79 -0.46
N GLY A 29 -4.64 -11.32 -1.07
CA GLY A 29 -3.40 -11.64 -0.40
C GLY A 29 -2.22 -11.37 -1.33
N ALA A 30 -1.13 -10.82 -0.77
CA ALA A 30 0.07 -10.52 -1.52
C ALA A 30 1.33 -10.68 -0.66
N MET A 31 2.44 -10.98 -1.32
CA MET A 31 3.78 -10.87 -0.77
C MET A 31 4.34 -9.49 -1.11
N ASN A 32 4.88 -8.82 -0.10
CA ASN A 32 5.46 -7.48 -0.22
C ASN A 32 6.99 -7.53 -0.21
N LEU A 33 7.60 -6.63 -0.97
CA LEU A 33 8.98 -6.20 -0.83
C LEU A 33 8.95 -4.74 -0.43
N GLY A 34 8.95 -4.49 0.88
CA GLY A 34 8.96 -3.14 1.44
C GLY A 34 10.36 -2.55 1.41
N ASP A 35 10.45 -1.26 1.16
CA ASP A 35 11.67 -0.49 1.13
C ASP A 35 11.41 0.96 1.59
N TYR A 36 12.48 1.72 1.84
CA TYR A 36 12.43 3.15 2.12
C TYR A 36 13.28 3.94 1.12
N SER A 37 12.74 5.05 0.64
CA SER A 37 13.59 6.11 0.11
C SER A 37 14.03 6.98 1.27
N MET A 38 15.32 6.96 1.61
CA MET A 38 15.86 7.66 2.78
C MET A 38 16.85 8.74 2.36
N LYS A 39 16.75 9.91 3.02
CA LYS A 39 17.77 10.94 2.99
C LYS A 39 18.04 11.41 4.42
N VAL A 40 19.30 11.53 4.75
CA VAL A 40 19.80 12.06 6.03
C VAL A 40 20.76 13.18 5.67
N ASP A 41 20.48 14.41 6.09
CA ASP A 41 21.28 15.61 5.77
C ASP A 41 21.63 15.70 4.28
N ASP A 42 20.60 15.49 3.39
CA ASP A 42 20.68 15.44 1.92
C ASP A 42 21.49 14.28 1.32
N ILE A 43 22.08 13.41 2.13
CA ILE A 43 22.75 12.19 1.66
C ILE A 43 21.70 11.10 1.46
N SER A 44 21.62 10.55 0.25
CA SER A 44 20.73 9.43 -0.06
C SER A 44 21.31 8.13 0.51
N ILE A 45 20.47 7.38 1.22
CA ILE A 45 20.77 6.06 1.76
C ILE A 45 19.84 5.08 1.08
N ASP A 46 20.37 3.99 0.54
CA ASP A 46 19.59 2.91 -0.09
C ASP A 46 19.53 1.70 0.85
N PRO A 47 18.44 1.55 1.62
CA PRO A 47 18.21 0.37 2.46
C PRO A 47 17.96 -0.86 1.58
N SER A 48 18.14 -2.04 2.15
CA SER A 48 17.77 -3.29 1.50
C SER A 48 16.28 -3.57 1.72
N SER A 49 15.62 -4.10 0.70
CA SER A 49 14.21 -4.46 0.77
C SER A 49 13.95 -5.55 1.82
N ARG A 50 12.77 -5.49 2.42
CA ARG A 50 12.30 -6.47 3.38
C ARG A 50 11.05 -7.19 2.84
N VAL A 51 11.08 -8.53 2.92
CA VAL A 51 9.90 -9.36 2.62
C VAL A 51 8.85 -9.16 3.70
N GLY A 52 7.61 -9.00 3.28
CA GLY A 52 6.43 -8.85 4.11
C GLY A 52 5.20 -9.44 3.45
N PHE A 53 4.02 -9.11 3.98
CA PHE A 53 2.75 -9.55 3.43
C PHE A 53 1.73 -8.41 3.43
N ARG A 54 0.69 -8.57 2.61
CA ARG A 54 -0.52 -7.76 2.56
C ARG A 54 -1.72 -8.69 2.46
N ALA A 55 -2.76 -8.46 3.25
CA ALA A 55 -4.01 -9.21 3.18
C ALA A 55 -5.18 -8.29 3.49
N GLY A 56 -6.29 -8.46 2.77
CA GLY A 56 -7.42 -7.54 2.94
C GLY A 56 -8.70 -7.97 2.25
N VAL A 57 -9.67 -7.07 2.34
CA VAL A 57 -10.94 -7.16 1.61
C VAL A 57 -10.93 -6.11 0.51
N ARG A 58 -11.29 -6.51 -0.70
CA ARG A 58 -11.32 -5.67 -1.88
C ARG A 58 -12.75 -5.53 -2.41
N MET A 59 -13.06 -4.34 -2.90
CA MET A 59 -14.30 -4.02 -3.59
C MET A 59 -13.97 -3.49 -4.99
N GLU A 60 -14.60 -4.05 -6.01
CA GLU A 60 -14.55 -3.52 -7.38
C GLU A 60 -15.95 -3.07 -7.80
N MET A 61 -16.06 -1.91 -8.39
CA MET A 61 -17.28 -1.35 -8.94
C MET A 61 -17.06 -1.01 -10.42
N ASP A 62 -17.75 -1.70 -11.33
CA ASP A 62 -17.65 -1.41 -12.73
C ASP A 62 -18.25 -0.01 -13.04
N ALA A 63 -17.61 0.74 -13.93
CA ALA A 63 -17.97 2.11 -14.28
C ALA A 63 -18.22 2.28 -15.79
N PRO A 64 -19.20 1.55 -16.37
CA PRO A 64 -19.51 1.60 -17.81
C PRO A 64 -20.02 2.97 -18.26
N PHE A 65 -20.47 3.82 -17.32
CA PHE A 65 -20.87 5.20 -17.59
C PHE A 65 -19.69 6.11 -18.00
N ILE A 66 -18.43 5.70 -17.71
CA ILE A 66 -17.23 6.38 -18.22
C ILE A 66 -16.87 5.79 -19.58
N TYR A 67 -16.66 4.49 -19.63
CA TYR A 67 -16.36 3.69 -20.80
C TYR A 67 -16.36 2.20 -20.43
N ASP A 68 -16.70 1.32 -21.37
CA ASP A 68 -16.69 -0.12 -21.12
C ASP A 68 -15.31 -0.61 -20.71
N GLY A 69 -15.24 -1.34 -19.58
CA GLY A 69 -13.99 -1.82 -18.98
C GLY A 69 -13.40 -0.94 -17.88
N PHE A 70 -13.88 0.30 -17.70
CA PHE A 70 -13.50 1.10 -16.53
C PHE A 70 -14.12 0.56 -15.25
N TYR A 71 -13.35 0.65 -14.18
CA TYR A 71 -13.82 0.28 -12.84
C TYR A 71 -13.11 1.11 -11.76
N PHE A 72 -13.74 1.23 -10.61
CA PHE A 72 -13.14 1.70 -9.38
C PHE A 72 -12.84 0.53 -8.49
N ASP A 73 -11.69 0.53 -7.81
CA ASP A 73 -11.39 -0.43 -6.78
C ASP A 73 -10.97 0.25 -5.49
N GLY A 74 -11.47 -0.31 -4.38
CA GLY A 74 -11.07 0.04 -3.03
C GLY A 74 -10.69 -1.22 -2.29
N GLU A 75 -9.75 -1.10 -1.37
CA GLU A 75 -9.31 -2.21 -0.55
C GLU A 75 -9.12 -1.74 0.90
N LEU A 76 -9.45 -2.56 1.86
CA LEU A 76 -9.02 -2.40 3.25
C LEU A 76 -8.05 -3.54 3.56
N ALA A 77 -6.78 -3.21 3.74
CA ALA A 77 -5.71 -4.19 3.89
C ALA A 77 -4.84 -3.95 5.11
N LEU A 78 -4.44 -5.04 5.76
CA LEU A 78 -3.31 -5.06 6.67
C LEU A 78 -2.05 -5.34 5.84
N SER A 79 -1.09 -4.43 5.90
CA SER A 79 0.14 -4.48 5.11
C SER A 79 1.36 -4.31 6.00
N THR A 80 2.38 -5.12 5.77
CA THR A 80 3.68 -4.90 6.40
C THR A 80 4.57 -4.11 5.45
N LYS A 81 5.16 -3.04 5.95
CA LYS A 81 6.18 -2.24 5.24
C LYS A 81 7.53 -2.38 5.93
N GLY A 82 8.46 -1.50 5.63
CA GLY A 82 9.76 -1.42 6.27
C GLY A 82 10.91 -1.90 5.41
N ALA A 83 12.11 -1.73 5.92
CA ALA A 83 13.35 -2.04 5.22
C ALA A 83 14.41 -2.59 6.18
N LYS A 84 15.54 -2.98 5.62
CA LYS A 84 16.73 -3.37 6.37
C LYS A 84 17.84 -2.38 6.06
N LEU A 85 18.49 -1.86 7.07
CA LEU A 85 19.68 -1.04 6.95
C LEU A 85 20.84 -1.76 7.62
N ASN A 86 21.93 -1.96 6.88
CA ASN A 86 23.19 -2.49 7.40
C ASN A 86 24.23 -1.41 7.16
N THR A 87 24.82 -0.91 8.23
CA THR A 87 25.92 0.07 8.18
C THR A 87 27.11 -0.55 8.89
N SER A 88 28.26 -0.55 8.25
CA SER A 88 29.53 -0.96 8.86
C SER A 88 30.42 0.29 8.94
N SER A 89 30.90 0.62 10.13
CA SER A 89 31.95 1.60 10.37
C SER A 89 33.12 0.87 11.02
N ASP A 90 34.32 1.36 10.85
CA ASP A 90 35.62 0.69 11.06
C ASP A 90 35.75 -0.38 12.16
N ASP A 91 34.90 -0.38 13.20
CA ASP A 91 34.90 -1.38 14.26
C ASP A 91 33.51 -1.87 14.73
N GLU A 92 32.41 -1.32 14.18
CA GLU A 92 31.06 -1.74 14.60
C GLU A 92 30.12 -1.97 13.42
N VAL A 93 29.41 -3.11 13.44
CA VAL A 93 28.33 -3.43 12.51
C VAL A 93 27.01 -3.04 13.15
N MET A 94 26.35 -2.03 12.59
CA MET A 94 24.99 -1.65 12.97
C MET A 94 23.99 -2.22 11.97
N LYS A 95 23.02 -2.98 12.46
CA LYS A 95 21.94 -3.55 11.68
C LYS A 95 20.59 -3.11 12.21
N VAL A 96 19.80 -2.47 11.37
CA VAL A 96 18.42 -2.06 11.67
C VAL A 96 17.44 -2.78 10.77
N ILE A 97 16.43 -3.43 11.36
CA ILE A 97 15.33 -4.07 10.61
C ILE A 97 14.04 -3.45 11.11
N SER A 98 13.43 -2.63 10.28
CA SER A 98 12.14 -1.98 10.57
C SER A 98 10.96 -2.85 10.14
N ARG A 99 9.96 -3.00 11.00
CA ARG A 99 8.79 -3.88 10.79
C ARG A 99 7.47 -3.20 11.17
N PRO A 100 7.09 -2.10 10.52
CA PRO A 100 5.78 -1.48 10.75
C PRO A 100 4.66 -2.26 10.08
N TYR A 101 3.50 -2.26 10.73
CA TYR A 101 2.23 -2.77 10.22
C TYR A 101 1.29 -1.60 10.01
N TYR A 102 0.71 -1.52 8.82
CA TYR A 102 -0.21 -0.48 8.40
C TYR A 102 -1.58 -1.05 8.08
N LEU A 103 -2.61 -0.35 8.49
CA LEU A 103 -3.93 -0.48 7.90
C LEU A 103 -3.98 0.47 6.71
N GLU A 104 -4.24 -0.04 5.51
CA GLU A 104 -4.19 0.71 4.26
C GLU A 104 -5.52 0.71 3.53
N ILE A 105 -5.84 1.84 2.93
CA ILE A 105 -7.01 2.03 2.07
C ILE A 105 -6.52 2.61 0.74
N PRO A 106 -6.14 1.78 -0.24
CA PRO A 106 -5.96 2.21 -1.63
C PRO A 106 -7.32 2.42 -2.29
N LEU A 107 -7.41 3.48 -3.10
CA LEU A 107 -8.58 3.85 -3.89
C LEU A 107 -8.12 4.10 -5.32
N HIS A 108 -8.37 3.16 -6.20
CA HIS A 108 -7.86 3.22 -7.57
C HIS A 108 -9.00 3.36 -8.59
N ILE A 109 -8.67 3.97 -9.72
CA ILE A 109 -9.41 3.83 -10.96
C ILE A 109 -8.62 2.90 -11.88
N GLY A 110 -9.31 2.02 -12.57
CA GLY A 110 -8.67 1.03 -13.45
C GLY A 110 -9.42 0.81 -14.74
N TYR A 111 -8.73 0.15 -15.63
CA TYR A 111 -9.28 -0.34 -16.88
C TYR A 111 -8.99 -1.84 -17.02
N ARG A 112 -10.03 -2.61 -17.43
CA ARG A 112 -9.94 -4.04 -17.64
C ARG A 112 -10.41 -4.35 -19.05
N TYR A 113 -9.56 -5.03 -19.80
CA TYR A 113 -9.89 -5.54 -21.13
C TYR A 113 -10.01 -7.06 -21.09
N MET A 114 -11.19 -7.57 -21.43
CA MET A 114 -11.47 -9.00 -21.45
C MET A 114 -11.30 -9.54 -22.88
N PHE A 115 -10.54 -10.62 -23.02
CA PHE A 115 -10.33 -11.30 -24.30
C PHE A 115 -11.43 -12.33 -24.53
N GLY A 116 -11.82 -12.54 -25.79
CA GLY A 116 -12.75 -13.58 -26.21
C GLY A 116 -13.85 -13.82 -25.18
N GLN A 117 -14.89 -14.36 -25.41
CA GLN A 117 -16.04 -14.67 -24.52
C GLN A 117 -15.95 -14.28 -23.01
N GLY A 118 -15.07 -13.33 -22.64
CA GLY A 118 -14.97 -12.77 -21.29
C GLY A 118 -14.29 -13.67 -20.22
N LYS A 119 -13.58 -14.72 -20.60
CA LYS A 119 -12.98 -15.67 -19.63
C LYS A 119 -11.65 -15.22 -19.04
N VAL A 120 -10.85 -14.50 -19.81
CA VAL A 120 -9.52 -14.02 -19.42
C VAL A 120 -9.36 -12.58 -19.86
N GLY A 121 -8.72 -11.75 -19.08
CA GLY A 121 -8.45 -10.36 -19.43
C GLY A 121 -7.20 -9.83 -18.71
N VAL A 122 -6.80 -8.65 -19.11
CA VAL A 122 -5.74 -7.89 -18.42
C VAL A 122 -6.35 -6.65 -17.80
N PHE A 123 -5.75 -6.18 -16.73
CA PHE A 123 -6.19 -4.95 -16.10
C PHE A 123 -5.00 -4.12 -15.59
N GLY A 124 -5.21 -2.82 -15.53
CA GLY A 124 -4.34 -1.88 -14.86
C GLY A 124 -5.17 -0.92 -14.02
N SER A 125 -4.68 -0.51 -12.87
CA SER A 125 -5.32 0.49 -12.03
C SER A 125 -4.28 1.34 -11.33
N PHE A 126 -4.63 2.59 -11.04
CA PHE A 126 -3.78 3.49 -10.28
C PHE A 126 -4.63 4.42 -9.42
N GLY A 127 -4.04 4.96 -8.37
CA GLY A 127 -4.71 5.92 -7.51
C GLY A 127 -3.99 6.14 -6.19
N PRO A 128 -4.55 6.98 -5.32
CA PRO A 128 -4.00 7.23 -4.00
C PRO A 128 -4.17 6.03 -3.07
N TYR A 129 -3.29 5.94 -2.08
CA TYR A 129 -3.51 5.13 -0.90
C TYR A 129 -3.32 5.97 0.37
N PHE A 130 -4.06 5.59 1.40
CA PHE A 130 -3.98 6.14 2.76
C PHE A 130 -3.58 5.01 3.69
N GLY A 131 -2.60 5.24 4.55
CA GLY A 131 -2.10 4.25 5.49
C GLY A 131 -2.03 4.80 6.91
N VAL A 132 -2.37 3.97 7.88
CA VAL A 132 -2.17 4.29 9.30
C VAL A 132 -1.36 3.16 9.95
N GLY A 133 -0.18 3.50 10.47
CA GLY A 133 0.66 2.60 11.25
C GLY A 133 -0.02 2.22 12.57
N ILE A 134 -0.31 0.94 12.75
CA ILE A 134 -1.00 0.43 13.94
C ILE A 134 -0.03 -0.02 15.01
N PHE A 135 0.94 -0.82 14.65
CA PHE A 135 2.03 -1.28 15.51
C PHE A 135 3.28 -1.56 14.67
N GLY A 136 4.43 -1.65 15.32
CA GLY A 136 5.69 -1.96 14.64
C GLY A 136 6.84 -2.09 15.63
N THR A 137 7.87 -2.83 15.24
CA THR A 137 9.07 -3.01 16.04
C THR A 137 10.29 -2.89 15.15
N ASP A 138 11.22 -2.07 15.55
CA ASP A 138 12.53 -1.94 14.92
C ASP A 138 13.53 -2.80 15.70
N LYS A 139 14.17 -3.75 15.02
CA LYS A 139 15.27 -4.51 15.60
C LYS A 139 16.58 -3.78 15.29
N VAL A 140 17.20 -3.20 16.31
CA VAL A 140 18.49 -2.52 16.22
C VAL A 140 19.55 -3.40 16.89
N THR A 141 20.56 -3.82 16.12
CA THR A 141 21.68 -4.62 16.62
C THR A 141 22.97 -3.83 16.39
N VAL A 142 23.75 -3.62 17.47
CA VAL A 142 25.06 -2.96 17.46
C VAL A 142 26.03 -3.91 18.17
N GLY A 143 26.99 -4.45 17.45
CA GLY A 143 27.81 -5.54 17.93
C GLY A 143 26.94 -6.72 18.40
N ASP A 144 27.08 -7.12 19.66
CA ASP A 144 26.33 -8.22 20.28
C ASP A 144 25.04 -7.75 20.99
N VAL A 145 24.79 -6.45 21.06
CA VAL A 145 23.63 -5.86 21.75
C VAL A 145 22.46 -5.69 20.78
N THR A 146 21.31 -6.27 21.13
CA THR A 146 20.08 -6.13 20.36
C THR A 146 19.00 -5.42 21.19
N THR A 147 18.44 -4.35 20.67
CA THR A 147 17.27 -3.65 21.21
C THR A 147 16.07 -3.73 20.24
N LYS A 148 14.87 -3.57 20.77
CA LYS A 148 13.62 -3.66 19.97
C LYS A 148 12.67 -2.50 20.31
N PRO A 149 13.03 -1.24 19.96
CA PRO A 149 12.12 -0.12 20.16
C PRO A 149 10.84 -0.23 19.29
N ASP A 150 9.78 0.45 19.74
CA ASP A 150 8.57 0.65 18.93
C ASP A 150 8.91 1.55 17.73
N THR A 151 8.55 1.10 16.52
CA THR A 151 8.76 1.85 15.27
C THR A 151 8.04 3.21 15.29
N PHE A 152 6.95 3.35 16.02
CA PHE A 152 6.14 4.57 16.12
C PHE A 152 6.37 5.34 17.43
N SER A 153 7.48 5.09 18.14
CA SER A 153 7.91 5.83 19.34
C SER A 153 8.03 7.34 19.07
N SER A 154 8.35 8.13 20.12
CA SER A 154 8.58 9.59 20.02
C SER A 154 9.58 9.97 18.93
N ASP A 155 10.65 9.18 18.78
CA ASP A 155 11.75 9.42 17.87
C ASP A 155 11.70 8.54 16.60
N GLY A 156 10.65 7.74 16.46
CA GLY A 156 10.45 6.79 15.35
C GLY A 156 9.74 7.41 14.14
N LEU A 157 8.89 6.60 13.53
CA LEU A 157 8.11 7.02 12.34
C LEU A 157 6.76 7.64 12.74
N LYS A 158 6.25 8.50 11.87
CA LYS A 158 4.86 8.97 11.91
C LYS A 158 3.94 7.81 11.52
N ARG A 159 2.75 7.76 12.13
CA ARG A 159 1.79 6.69 11.84
C ARG A 159 1.08 6.88 10.50
N PHE A 160 0.80 8.14 10.11
CA PHE A 160 0.10 8.42 8.86
C PHE A 160 1.06 8.31 7.68
N ASP A 161 0.62 7.58 6.65
CA ASP A 161 1.29 7.42 5.36
C ASP A 161 0.30 7.73 4.23
N PHE A 162 0.81 8.35 3.17
CA PHE A 162 0.03 8.70 2.00
C PHE A 162 0.92 8.59 0.76
N GLY A 163 0.35 8.09 -0.32
CA GLY A 163 1.06 7.97 -1.57
C GLY A 163 0.16 7.60 -2.73
N VAL A 164 0.77 7.18 -3.80
CA VAL A 164 0.10 6.68 -5.00
C VAL A 164 0.55 5.26 -5.28
N GLY A 165 -0.38 4.44 -5.78
CA GLY A 165 -0.15 3.06 -6.16
C GLY A 165 -0.49 2.80 -7.61
N LEU A 166 0.22 1.86 -8.21
CA LEU A 166 -0.06 1.29 -9.51
C LEU A 166 -0.22 -0.22 -9.34
N ARG A 167 -1.20 -0.81 -10.04
CA ARG A 167 -1.44 -2.24 -10.05
C ARG A 167 -1.72 -2.68 -11.48
N ALA A 168 -1.15 -3.81 -11.90
CA ALA A 168 -1.43 -4.44 -13.19
C ALA A 168 -1.53 -5.95 -13.01
N GLY A 169 -2.35 -6.61 -13.83
CA GLY A 169 -2.54 -8.04 -13.67
C GLY A 169 -3.45 -8.68 -14.69
N VAL A 170 -3.79 -9.94 -14.39
CA VAL A 170 -4.68 -10.78 -15.19
C VAL A 170 -5.93 -11.07 -14.38
N ALA A 171 -7.09 -10.91 -15.03
CA ALA A 171 -8.39 -11.29 -14.52
C ALA A 171 -8.83 -12.60 -15.21
N MET A 172 -9.34 -13.56 -14.45
CA MET A 172 -9.73 -14.86 -14.97
C MET A 172 -11.08 -15.27 -14.38
N PHE A 173 -11.97 -15.77 -15.26
CA PHE A 173 -13.27 -16.37 -14.91
C PHE A 173 -14.12 -15.49 -13.98
N ASP A 174 -14.05 -14.17 -14.13
CA ASP A 174 -14.69 -13.14 -13.28
C ASP A 174 -14.27 -13.14 -11.80
N HIS A 175 -13.72 -14.23 -11.29
CA HIS A 175 -13.42 -14.43 -9.88
C HIS A 175 -11.96 -14.22 -9.50
N TYR A 176 -11.02 -14.61 -10.33
CA TYR A 176 -9.61 -14.62 -9.96
C TYR A 176 -8.88 -13.39 -10.52
N ARG A 177 -8.01 -12.81 -9.70
CA ARG A 177 -7.07 -11.75 -10.07
C ARG A 177 -5.68 -12.17 -9.64
N ILE A 178 -4.72 -12.14 -10.56
CA ILE A 178 -3.29 -12.25 -10.23
C ILE A 178 -2.66 -10.93 -10.64
N TYR A 179 -1.89 -10.31 -9.75
CA TYR A 179 -1.41 -8.96 -9.98
C TYR A 179 -0.03 -8.71 -9.39
N VAL A 180 0.63 -7.72 -9.97
CA VAL A 180 1.78 -7.04 -9.41
C VAL A 180 1.41 -5.59 -9.17
N GLY A 181 2.05 -4.96 -8.19
CA GLY A 181 1.83 -3.54 -7.94
C GLY A 181 3.01 -2.89 -7.25
N TYR A 182 2.97 -1.57 -7.25
CA TYR A 182 3.97 -0.74 -6.59
C TYR A 182 3.32 0.49 -5.97
N ASP A 183 3.67 0.76 -4.71
CA ASP A 183 3.21 1.92 -3.96
C ASP A 183 4.39 2.87 -3.71
N TRP A 184 4.21 4.15 -4.08
CA TRP A 184 5.13 5.25 -3.83
C TRP A 184 4.59 6.12 -2.71
N GLY A 185 5.23 6.12 -1.53
CA GLY A 185 4.95 7.06 -0.45
C GLY A 185 5.40 8.47 -0.82
N LEU A 186 4.49 9.42 -0.74
CA LEU A 186 4.72 10.82 -1.11
C LEU A 186 5.08 11.69 0.10
N ILE A 187 4.69 11.28 1.30
CA ILE A 187 4.94 12.06 2.52
C ILE A 187 6.17 11.54 3.27
N ASN A 188 6.84 12.46 3.97
CA ASN A 188 7.91 12.12 4.88
C ASN A 188 7.33 11.54 6.18
N VAL A 189 7.59 10.26 6.43
CA VAL A 189 7.18 9.57 7.66
C VAL A 189 8.20 9.66 8.78
N ALA A 190 9.39 10.24 8.59
CA ALA A 190 10.33 10.49 9.69
C ALA A 190 9.81 11.58 10.63
N LYS A 191 9.99 11.41 11.94
CA LYS A 191 9.71 12.44 12.93
C LYS A 191 10.90 13.38 13.17
N GLN A 192 12.11 12.87 13.00
CA GLN A 192 13.34 13.65 13.22
C GLN A 192 13.54 14.68 12.12
N SER A 193 13.90 15.90 12.52
CA SER A 193 14.28 16.98 11.60
C SER A 193 15.58 16.62 10.88
N GLY A 194 15.71 17.03 9.61
CA GLY A 194 16.85 16.67 8.76
C GLY A 194 16.72 15.33 8.05
N ASN A 195 15.85 14.44 8.53
CA ASN A 195 15.64 13.12 7.94
C ASN A 195 14.39 13.10 7.05
N ARG A 196 14.53 12.47 5.91
CA ARG A 196 13.40 12.18 5.02
C ARG A 196 13.31 10.68 4.76
N VAL A 197 12.16 10.09 5.08
CA VAL A 197 11.85 8.68 4.87
C VAL A 197 10.51 8.58 4.17
N ASN A 198 10.49 7.98 3.00
CA ASN A 198 9.27 7.71 2.25
C ASN A 198 9.13 6.19 2.05
N ASN A 199 7.95 5.66 2.30
CA ASN A 199 7.67 4.24 2.06
C ASN A 199 7.71 3.93 0.56
N ARG A 200 8.24 2.76 0.23
CA ARG A 200 8.14 2.12 -1.10
C ARG A 200 7.75 0.67 -0.90
N ASN A 201 6.89 0.15 -1.74
CA ASN A 201 6.41 -1.21 -1.58
C ASN A 201 6.08 -1.84 -2.93
N PHE A 202 6.86 -2.83 -3.33
CA PHE A 202 6.52 -3.71 -4.45
C PHE A 202 5.76 -4.91 -3.92
N TYR A 203 4.74 -5.39 -4.64
CA TYR A 203 4.00 -6.56 -4.21
C TYR A 203 3.52 -7.42 -5.38
N VAL A 204 3.42 -8.71 -5.11
CA VAL A 204 2.83 -9.71 -6.02
C VAL A 204 1.73 -10.43 -5.26
N GLY A 205 0.55 -10.52 -5.82
CA GLY A 205 -0.60 -11.05 -5.11
C GLY A 205 -1.67 -11.65 -5.97
N ALA A 206 -2.67 -12.19 -5.27
CA ALA A 206 -3.89 -12.71 -5.88
C ALA A 206 -5.11 -12.22 -5.09
N ALA A 207 -6.26 -12.17 -5.78
CA ALA A 207 -7.56 -11.93 -5.16
C ALA A 207 -8.59 -12.90 -5.71
N TYR A 208 -9.55 -13.25 -4.86
CA TYR A 208 -10.77 -13.96 -5.24
C TYR A 208 -11.95 -13.02 -5.05
N MET A 209 -12.71 -12.81 -6.12
CA MET A 209 -13.89 -11.95 -6.15
C MET A 209 -15.15 -12.82 -6.13
N PHE A 210 -16.10 -12.49 -5.27
CA PHE A 210 -17.37 -13.21 -5.11
C PHE A 210 -18.41 -12.82 -6.16
#